data_bcf307a2977cc3e146d73e1d0a4f110c
#
_entry.id   bcf307a2977cc3e146d73e1d0a4f110c
#
_cell.length_a   1.000
_cell.length_b   1.000
_cell.length_c   1.000
_cell.angle_alpha   90.00
_cell.angle_beta   90.00
_cell.angle_gamma   90.00
#
_symmetry.space_group_name_H-M   'P 1'
#
loop_
_entity.id
_entity.type
_entity.pdbx_description
1 polymer ?
#
loop_
_entity_poly.entity_id
_entity_poly.type
_entity_poly.pdbx_seq_one_letter_code
_entity_poly.pdbx_strand_id
1 'polypeptide(L)'
;RNIALNGFDPSSHTGYCADAIEFLHDVPEDKYDLIIVDPPAFAKHRGALNNALRAYQRLNAAAISKVASGGLVFTFSCSQVVDKEAFALAVFSAAAQTGRSVRILDRLNQPADHAVNIYHPEGEYLKGLLLYVE
;
A
#
# COMPACT_ATOMS: atom_id res chain seq x y z
N ARG A 1 19.09 -3.06 12.98
CA ARG A 1 18.86 -3.51 14.35
C ARG A 1 17.82 -4.62 14.42
N ASN A 2 16.59 -4.41 13.92
CA ASN A 2 15.48 -5.39 14.03
C ASN A 2 15.78 -6.71 13.30
N ILE A 3 16.44 -6.67 12.16
CA ILE A 3 16.87 -7.85 11.39
C ILE A 3 17.72 -8.76 12.26
N ALA A 4 18.79 -8.22 12.85
CA ALA A 4 19.69 -8.97 13.72
C ALA A 4 19.03 -9.45 15.02
N LEU A 5 18.11 -8.65 15.61
CA LEU A 5 17.36 -9.03 16.81
C LEU A 5 16.43 -10.22 16.58
N ASN A 6 15.93 -10.40 15.34
CA ASN A 6 15.08 -11.51 14.96
C ASN A 6 15.87 -12.68 14.35
N GLY A 7 17.18 -12.66 14.39
CA GLY A 7 18.04 -13.76 13.91
C GLY A 7 18.11 -13.89 12.39
N PHE A 8 17.68 -12.88 11.63
CA PHE A 8 17.82 -12.87 10.17
C PHE A 8 19.23 -12.43 9.77
N ASP A 9 19.69 -12.97 8.63
CA ASP A 9 20.97 -12.55 8.05
C ASP A 9 20.88 -11.08 7.57
N PRO A 10 21.68 -10.15 8.13
CA PRO A 10 21.69 -8.76 7.67
C PRO A 10 22.06 -8.59 6.19
N SER A 11 22.84 -9.51 5.63
CA SER A 11 23.25 -9.44 4.21
C SER A 11 22.09 -9.70 3.23
N SER A 12 21.02 -10.35 3.68
CA SER A 12 19.79 -10.58 2.88
C SER A 12 18.84 -9.37 2.84
N HIS A 13 19.17 -8.27 3.53
CA HIS A 13 18.31 -7.10 3.67
C HIS A 13 19.05 -5.84 3.25
N THR A 14 18.41 -5.03 2.43
CA THR A 14 18.95 -3.73 2.02
C THR A 14 17.99 -2.62 2.43
N GLY A 15 18.50 -1.64 3.17
CA GLY A 15 17.74 -0.43 3.54
C GLY A 15 18.01 0.69 2.56
N TYR A 16 16.95 1.30 2.05
CA TYR A 16 17.03 2.51 1.20
C TYR A 16 16.34 3.67 1.91
N CYS A 17 16.97 4.85 1.91
CA CYS A 17 16.37 6.10 2.35
C CYS A 17 16.17 6.99 1.12
N ALA A 18 14.98 6.88 0.51
CA ALA A 18 14.64 7.55 -0.75
C ALA A 18 13.14 7.85 -0.81
N ASP A 19 12.73 8.72 -1.73
CA ASP A 19 11.32 8.82 -2.12
C ASP A 19 10.86 7.50 -2.75
N ALA A 20 9.73 6.98 -2.31
CA ALA A 20 9.25 5.66 -2.71
C ALA A 20 8.90 5.59 -4.20
N ILE A 21 8.36 6.67 -4.77
CA ILE A 21 7.98 6.71 -6.20
C ILE A 21 9.24 6.79 -7.06
N GLU A 22 10.20 7.63 -6.69
CA GLU A 22 11.49 7.73 -7.38
C GLU A 22 12.24 6.40 -7.30
N PHE A 23 12.28 5.77 -6.12
CA PHE A 23 12.89 4.45 -5.96
C PHE A 23 12.24 3.40 -6.86
N LEU A 24 10.90 3.32 -6.88
CA LEU A 24 10.17 2.36 -7.72
C LEU A 24 10.36 2.64 -9.21
N HIS A 25 10.53 3.90 -9.62
CA HIS A 25 10.82 4.24 -11.02
C HIS A 25 12.10 3.58 -11.52
N ASP A 26 13.15 3.57 -10.70
CA ASP A 26 14.46 3.04 -11.03
C ASP A 26 14.58 1.51 -10.84
N VAL A 27 13.61 0.89 -10.14
CA VAL A 27 13.57 -0.57 -9.97
C VAL A 27 13.26 -1.24 -11.31
N PRO A 28 14.04 -2.27 -11.73
CA PRO A 28 13.69 -3.09 -12.88
C PRO A 28 12.29 -3.72 -12.72
N GLU A 29 11.62 -3.94 -13.84
CA GLU A 29 10.37 -4.72 -13.86
C GLU A 29 10.64 -6.15 -13.39
N ASP A 30 9.61 -6.79 -12.84
CA ASP A 30 9.64 -8.18 -12.35
C ASP A 30 10.72 -8.49 -11.29
N LYS A 31 11.26 -7.46 -10.63
CA LYS A 31 12.28 -7.66 -9.59
C LYS A 31 11.73 -8.22 -8.29
N TYR A 32 10.50 -7.86 -7.93
CA TYR A 32 9.90 -8.21 -6.65
C TYR A 32 8.64 -9.05 -6.84
N ASP A 33 8.59 -10.22 -6.21
CA ASP A 33 7.41 -11.08 -6.17
C ASP A 33 6.33 -10.55 -5.23
N LEU A 34 6.72 -9.69 -4.28
CA LEU A 34 5.85 -9.07 -3.31
C LEU A 34 6.28 -7.64 -3.03
N ILE A 35 5.32 -6.70 -3.07
CA ILE A 35 5.51 -5.30 -2.69
C ILE A 35 4.51 -4.93 -1.61
N ILE A 36 4.99 -4.32 -0.52
CA ILE A 36 4.15 -3.75 0.54
C ILE A 36 4.19 -2.22 0.43
N VAL A 37 3.02 -1.63 0.24
CA VAL A 37 2.80 -0.18 0.12
C VAL A 37 2.08 0.30 1.38
N ASP A 38 2.82 0.86 2.32
CA ASP A 38 2.32 1.34 3.61
C ASP A 38 2.77 2.79 3.87
N PRO A 39 2.24 3.76 3.11
CA PRO A 39 2.61 5.16 3.25
C PRO A 39 1.98 5.79 4.50
N PRO A 40 2.52 6.93 4.97
CA PRO A 40 1.87 7.75 5.97
C PRO A 40 0.52 8.28 5.44
N ALA A 41 -0.34 8.76 6.35
CA ALA A 41 -1.62 9.35 5.97
C ALA A 41 -1.43 10.58 5.07
N PHE A 42 -1.83 10.47 3.81
CA PHE A 42 -1.74 11.58 2.84
C PHE A 42 -2.78 12.68 3.06
N ALA A 43 -3.87 12.38 3.77
CA ALA A 43 -4.88 13.37 4.14
C ALA A 43 -5.10 13.40 5.66
N LYS A 44 -4.98 14.59 6.26
CA LYS A 44 -5.31 14.84 7.68
C LYS A 44 -6.63 15.59 7.84
N HIS A 45 -7.19 16.13 6.76
CA HIS A 45 -8.46 16.87 6.74
C HIS A 45 -9.14 16.72 5.37
N ARG A 46 -10.47 16.92 5.33
CA ARG A 46 -11.29 16.70 4.12
C ARG A 46 -10.84 17.51 2.90
N GLY A 47 -10.32 18.71 3.09
CA GLY A 47 -9.81 19.55 1.99
C GLY A 47 -8.61 18.94 1.25
N ALA A 48 -7.90 17.99 1.86
CA ALA A 48 -6.77 17.29 1.25
C ALA A 48 -7.17 15.97 0.54
N LEU A 49 -8.45 15.57 0.59
CA LEU A 49 -8.91 14.25 0.10
C LEU A 49 -8.50 13.97 -1.35
N ASN A 50 -8.80 14.88 -2.27
CA ASN A 50 -8.51 14.67 -3.69
C ASN A 50 -7.00 14.53 -3.98
N ASN A 51 -6.17 15.30 -3.28
CA ASN A 51 -4.72 15.20 -3.41
C ASN A 51 -4.20 13.88 -2.83
N ALA A 52 -4.76 13.43 -1.72
CA ALA A 52 -4.43 12.14 -1.12
C ALA A 52 -4.80 10.98 -2.04
N LEU A 53 -6.00 10.98 -2.64
CA LEU A 53 -6.42 9.94 -3.58
C LEU A 53 -5.50 9.86 -4.80
N ARG A 54 -5.07 11.00 -5.34
CA ARG A 54 -4.08 11.06 -6.42
C ARG A 54 -2.71 10.51 -5.98
N ALA A 55 -2.29 10.78 -4.74
CA ALA A 55 -1.04 10.25 -4.21
C ALA A 55 -1.10 8.72 -4.04
N TYR A 56 -2.21 8.20 -3.50
CA TYR A 56 -2.45 6.74 -3.44
C TYR A 56 -2.47 6.11 -4.83
N GLN A 57 -3.16 6.72 -5.79
CA GLN A 57 -3.20 6.24 -7.17
C GLN A 57 -1.79 6.15 -7.77
N ARG A 58 -0.98 7.22 -7.69
CA ARG A 58 0.37 7.24 -8.25
C ARG A 58 1.28 6.19 -7.61
N LEU A 59 1.27 6.08 -6.27
CA LEU A 59 2.11 5.14 -5.56
C LEU A 59 1.72 3.68 -5.87
N ASN A 60 0.42 3.39 -5.91
CA ASN A 60 -0.07 2.07 -6.27
C ASN A 60 0.21 1.73 -7.75
N ALA A 61 0.08 2.69 -8.67
CA ALA A 61 0.42 2.47 -10.07
C ALA A 61 1.92 2.12 -10.22
N ALA A 62 2.80 2.82 -9.51
CA ALA A 62 4.23 2.51 -9.50
C ALA A 62 4.50 1.08 -8.95
N ALA A 63 3.86 0.70 -7.84
CA ALA A 63 4.03 -0.65 -7.28
C ALA A 63 3.48 -1.75 -8.21
N ILE A 64 2.26 -1.57 -8.74
CA ILE A 64 1.62 -2.52 -9.66
C ILE A 64 2.44 -2.70 -10.94
N SER A 65 3.05 -1.64 -11.47
CA SER A 65 3.87 -1.73 -12.68
C SER A 65 5.20 -2.46 -12.46
N LYS A 66 5.69 -2.57 -11.21
CA LYS A 66 7.02 -3.10 -10.90
C LYS A 66 7.01 -4.48 -10.25
N VAL A 67 5.88 -4.91 -9.72
CA VAL A 67 5.75 -6.27 -9.18
C VAL A 67 5.76 -7.28 -10.32
N ALA A 68 6.40 -8.44 -10.09
CA ALA A 68 6.46 -9.52 -11.06
C ALA A 68 5.07 -10.01 -11.49
N SER A 69 4.97 -10.56 -12.70
CA SER A 69 3.76 -11.23 -13.15
C SER A 69 3.46 -12.42 -12.24
N GLY A 70 2.23 -12.52 -11.73
CA GLY A 70 1.86 -13.48 -10.68
C GLY A 70 2.23 -13.04 -9.27
N GLY A 71 2.78 -11.84 -9.11
CA GLY A 71 3.20 -11.30 -7.82
C GLY A 71 2.07 -10.66 -7.02
N LEU A 72 2.38 -10.26 -5.79
CA LEU A 72 1.44 -9.73 -4.82
C LEU A 72 1.76 -8.28 -4.45
N VAL A 73 0.71 -7.48 -4.29
CA VAL A 73 0.83 -6.14 -3.70
C VAL A 73 -0.09 -6.04 -2.49
N PHE A 74 0.50 -5.79 -1.31
CA PHE A 74 -0.23 -5.33 -0.13
C PHE A 74 -0.24 -3.82 -0.15
N THR A 75 -1.41 -3.19 -0.11
CA THR A 75 -1.50 -1.74 -0.08
C THR A 75 -2.43 -1.26 1.02
N PHE A 76 -1.98 -0.21 1.75
CA PHE A 76 -2.65 0.27 2.95
C PHE A 76 -2.90 1.77 2.93
N SER A 77 -3.90 2.19 3.71
CA SER A 77 -4.14 3.57 4.07
C SER A 77 -4.58 3.65 5.54
N CYS A 78 -3.88 4.47 6.32
CA CYS A 78 -4.24 4.81 7.70
C CYS A 78 -4.97 6.16 7.81
N SER A 79 -5.38 6.76 6.70
CA SER A 79 -6.08 8.06 6.71
C SER A 79 -7.56 7.90 7.10
N GLN A 80 -7.99 8.56 8.16
CA GLN A 80 -9.40 8.60 8.56
C GLN A 80 -10.29 9.29 7.52
N VAL A 81 -9.74 10.24 6.75
CA VAL A 81 -10.48 11.03 5.76
C VAL A 81 -10.77 10.24 4.49
N VAL A 82 -9.94 9.24 4.19
CA VAL A 82 -10.09 8.35 3.04
C VAL A 82 -10.85 7.12 3.50
N ASP A 83 -12.09 6.95 3.06
CA ASP A 83 -12.88 5.76 3.35
C ASP A 83 -12.43 4.55 2.52
N LYS A 84 -13.04 3.38 2.79
CA LYS A 84 -12.68 2.10 2.15
C LYS A 84 -12.97 2.13 0.65
N GLU A 85 -14.08 2.72 0.23
CA GLU A 85 -14.53 2.82 -1.16
C GLU A 85 -13.62 3.77 -1.95
N ALA A 86 -13.34 4.95 -1.42
CA ALA A 86 -12.46 5.93 -2.07
C ALA A 86 -11.03 5.39 -2.23
N PHE A 87 -10.52 4.67 -1.21
CA PHE A 87 -9.23 4.01 -1.31
C PHE A 87 -9.23 2.93 -2.39
N ALA A 88 -10.23 2.05 -2.40
CA ALA A 88 -10.36 1.01 -3.41
C ALA A 88 -10.48 1.60 -4.82
N LEU A 89 -11.20 2.71 -5.00
CA LEU A 89 -11.31 3.41 -6.28
C LEU A 89 -9.96 4.01 -6.74
N ALA A 90 -9.16 4.55 -5.81
CA ALA A 90 -7.82 5.04 -6.14
C ALA A 90 -6.91 3.91 -6.61
N VAL A 91 -6.98 2.73 -5.95
CA VAL A 91 -6.22 1.53 -6.35
C VAL A 91 -6.72 0.96 -7.68
N PHE A 92 -8.06 0.93 -7.90
CA PHE A 92 -8.63 0.56 -9.20
C PHE A 92 -8.12 1.47 -10.33
N SER A 93 -8.12 2.79 -10.09
CA SER A 93 -7.61 3.76 -11.07
C SER A 93 -6.11 3.56 -11.35
N ALA A 94 -5.34 3.18 -10.33
CA ALA A 94 -3.93 2.82 -10.47
C ALA A 94 -3.76 1.58 -11.37
N ALA A 95 -4.50 0.50 -11.10
CA ALA A 95 -4.48 -0.72 -11.90
C ALA A 95 -4.85 -0.44 -13.37
N ALA A 96 -5.94 0.30 -13.59
CA ALA A 96 -6.38 0.68 -14.94
C ALA A 96 -5.30 1.49 -15.70
N GLN A 97 -4.57 2.35 -15.00
CA GLN A 97 -3.49 3.14 -15.59
C GLN A 97 -2.31 2.26 -16.04
N THR A 98 -2.01 1.17 -15.35
CA THR A 98 -0.91 0.27 -15.70
C THR A 98 -1.25 -0.68 -16.85
N GLY A 99 -2.53 -0.87 -17.16
CA GLY A 99 -3.01 -1.83 -18.15
C GLY A 99 -2.87 -3.29 -17.73
N ARG A 100 -2.41 -3.57 -16.48
CA ARG A 100 -2.26 -4.93 -15.95
C ARG A 100 -3.58 -5.47 -15.41
N SER A 101 -3.78 -6.77 -15.50
CA SER A 101 -4.88 -7.49 -14.84
C SER A 101 -4.60 -7.60 -13.35
N VAL A 102 -5.48 -7.06 -12.52
CA VAL A 102 -5.31 -7.02 -11.06
C VAL A 102 -6.57 -7.56 -10.39
N ARG A 103 -6.39 -8.50 -9.46
CA ARG A 103 -7.48 -9.09 -8.66
C ARG A 103 -7.29 -8.75 -7.19
N ILE A 104 -8.35 -8.38 -6.51
CA ILE A 104 -8.36 -8.26 -5.05
C ILE A 104 -8.55 -9.66 -4.48
N LEU A 105 -7.53 -10.17 -3.79
CA LEU A 105 -7.60 -11.45 -3.09
C LEU A 105 -8.26 -11.31 -1.72
N ASP A 106 -7.97 -10.19 -1.03
CA ASP A 106 -8.53 -9.93 0.31
C ASP A 106 -8.65 -8.44 0.59
N ARG A 107 -9.58 -8.11 1.51
CA ARG A 107 -9.78 -6.76 2.06
C ARG A 107 -9.38 -6.78 3.53
N LEU A 108 -8.26 -6.13 3.83
CA LEU A 108 -7.64 -6.15 5.13
C LEU A 108 -8.18 -5.03 6.02
N ASN A 109 -8.35 -5.34 7.29
CA ASN A 109 -8.77 -4.42 8.34
C ASN A 109 -7.73 -4.40 9.46
N GLN A 110 -8.02 -3.63 10.52
CA GLN A 110 -7.23 -3.64 11.74
C GLN A 110 -7.22 -5.03 12.37
N PRO A 111 -6.05 -5.51 12.83
CA PRO A 111 -5.94 -6.78 13.52
C PRO A 111 -6.53 -6.72 14.94
N ALA A 112 -6.74 -7.89 15.56
CA ALA A 112 -7.39 -8.00 16.87
C ALA A 112 -6.61 -7.33 18.01
N ASP A 113 -5.30 -7.21 17.88
CA ASP A 113 -4.44 -6.50 18.84
C ASP A 113 -4.54 -4.97 18.74
N HIS A 114 -5.23 -4.48 17.70
CA HIS A 114 -5.58 -3.06 17.52
C HIS A 114 -7.11 -2.91 17.46
N ALA A 115 -7.78 -3.39 18.51
CA ALA A 115 -9.23 -3.40 18.58
C ALA A 115 -9.84 -1.99 18.56
N VAL A 116 -10.98 -1.87 17.88
CA VAL A 116 -11.76 -0.62 17.85
C VAL A 116 -12.76 -0.62 19.00
N ASN A 117 -12.80 0.46 19.76
CA ASN A 117 -13.80 0.64 20.80
C ASN A 117 -15.15 0.93 20.14
N ILE A 118 -16.19 0.19 20.52
CA ILE A 118 -17.53 0.31 19.93
C ILE A 118 -18.15 1.71 20.13
N TYR A 119 -17.74 2.45 21.17
CA TYR A 119 -18.17 3.82 21.43
C TYR A 119 -17.32 4.88 20.70
N HIS A 120 -16.22 4.45 20.05
CA HIS A 120 -15.27 5.31 19.34
C HIS A 120 -14.99 4.71 17.96
N PRO A 121 -16.00 4.68 17.05
CA PRO A 121 -15.86 4.04 15.74
C PRO A 121 -14.82 4.76 14.83
N GLU A 122 -14.46 6.00 15.13
CA GLU A 122 -13.39 6.73 14.48
C GLU A 122 -12.02 6.06 14.63
N GLY A 123 -11.88 5.13 15.58
CA GLY A 123 -10.71 4.28 15.73
C GLY A 123 -10.54 3.27 14.60
N GLU A 124 -11.59 2.98 13.82
CA GLU A 124 -11.50 2.13 12.61
C GLU A 124 -11.04 2.94 11.40
N TYR A 125 -9.74 3.13 11.28
CA TYR A 125 -9.17 3.96 10.22
C TYR A 125 -8.24 3.21 9.26
N LEU A 126 -7.73 2.03 9.64
CA LEU A 126 -6.86 1.25 8.78
C LEU A 126 -7.68 0.44 7.76
N LYS A 127 -7.28 0.50 6.53
CA LYS A 127 -7.81 -0.31 5.43
C LYS A 127 -6.67 -0.76 4.54
N GLY A 128 -6.81 -1.96 4.01
CA GLY A 128 -5.82 -2.52 3.10
C GLY A 128 -6.46 -3.41 2.04
N LEU A 129 -5.72 -3.63 0.99
CA LEU A 129 -6.06 -4.58 -0.07
C LEU A 129 -4.86 -5.48 -0.31
N LEU A 130 -5.12 -6.78 -0.45
CA LEU A 130 -4.18 -7.74 -1.01
C LEU A 130 -4.52 -7.94 -2.48
N LEU A 131 -3.59 -7.61 -3.35
CA LEU A 131 -3.75 -7.66 -4.80
C LEU A 131 -2.89 -8.78 -5.38
N TYR A 132 -3.43 -9.49 -6.35
CA TYR A 132 -2.70 -10.37 -7.26
C TYR A 132 -2.59 -9.67 -8.62
N VAL A 133 -1.40 -9.63 -9.20
CA VAL A 133 -1.09 -8.87 -10.42
C VAL A 133 -0.58 -9.83 -11.50
N GLU A 134 -1.31 -9.89 -12.63
CA GLU A 134 -0.95 -10.70 -13.81
C GLU A 134 -0.13 -9.93 -14.83
#